data_c446b440776a0d2f275baffa858dad86
#
_entry.id   c446b440776a0d2f275baffa858dad86
#
_cell.length_a   1.000
_cell.length_b   1.000
_cell.length_c   1.000
_cell.angle_alpha   90.00
_cell.angle_beta   90.00
_cell.angle_gamma   90.00
#
_symmetry.space_group_name_H-M   'P 1'
#
loop_
_entity.id
_entity.type
_entity.pdbx_description
1 polymer ?
#
loop_
_entity_poly.entity_id
_entity_poly.type
_entity_poly.pdbx_seq_one_letter_code
_entity_poly.pdbx_strand_id
1 'polypeptide(L)'
;YMLVECRVLGLFFETPSTSSGLGFAGDVGQLAHARCYDVYVPTPRVRELFVNGVVDRSQRIRFGLLRDGETQSYLQEAGITACLSMLDIRGKRTAMFGKTRLGKSNVVKLLVQGMLDVTVSSNNVGQLIFDVNGEYANSNPQDGNENIAAVYESRCLLYYLSEKVGNTCTNSRLLRFNFYERTDEALETLRELLPEDVAESDYVRPLLTCRLPTLGAEMSVSGEVAQHCLRKLMVFWTVLH
;
A
#
# COMPACT_ATOMS: atom_id res chain seq x y z
N TYR A 1 -44.96 24.59 6.74
CA TYR A 1 -44.00 24.47 7.83
C TYR A 1 -43.11 23.25 7.56
N MET A 2 -41.81 23.44 7.61
CA MET A 2 -40.83 22.36 7.50
C MET A 2 -40.30 22.06 8.91
N LEU A 3 -40.45 20.84 9.36
CA LEU A 3 -39.90 20.40 10.64
C LEU A 3 -38.51 19.77 10.37
N VAL A 4 -37.50 20.23 11.09
CA VAL A 4 -36.14 19.68 11.01
C VAL A 4 -35.80 19.10 12.35
N GLU A 5 -35.46 17.82 12.36
CA GLU A 5 -34.93 17.14 13.52
C GLU A 5 -33.40 17.21 13.46
N CYS A 6 -32.79 17.75 14.50
CA CYS A 6 -31.32 17.86 14.60
C CYS A 6 -30.79 16.95 15.73
N ARG A 7 -29.72 16.20 15.43
CA ARG A 7 -29.00 15.41 16.40
C ARG A 7 -27.60 15.97 16.60
N VAL A 8 -27.21 16.24 17.84
CA VAL A 8 -25.85 16.63 18.16
C VAL A 8 -24.95 15.42 18.07
N LEU A 9 -23.92 15.47 17.21
CA LEU A 9 -22.97 14.38 17.00
C LEU A 9 -21.67 14.59 17.79
N GLY A 10 -21.38 15.82 18.20
CA GLY A 10 -20.18 16.19 18.91
C GLY A 10 -19.95 17.68 18.87
N LEU A 11 -18.85 18.11 19.44
CA LEU A 11 -18.46 19.52 19.49
C LEU A 11 -16.98 19.69 19.15
N PHE A 12 -16.67 20.81 18.53
CA PHE A 12 -15.29 21.26 18.35
C PHE A 12 -14.90 22.18 19.50
N PHE A 13 -13.67 22.04 19.97
CA PHE A 13 -13.10 22.87 21.03
C PHE A 13 -11.65 23.24 20.71
N GLU A 14 -11.20 24.37 21.21
CA GLU A 14 -9.81 24.78 21.09
C GLU A 14 -8.95 23.97 22.05
N THR A 15 -7.81 23.48 21.55
CA THR A 15 -6.84 22.77 22.36
C THR A 15 -5.42 23.03 21.87
N PRO A 16 -4.50 23.40 22.78
CA PRO A 16 -3.09 23.60 22.43
C PRO A 16 -2.35 22.27 22.17
N SER A 17 -2.95 21.13 22.48
CA SER A 17 -2.29 19.83 22.37
C SER A 17 -2.25 19.27 20.93
N THR A 18 -2.96 19.87 19.99
CA THR A 18 -2.98 19.46 18.59
C THR A 18 -2.33 20.50 17.70
N SER A 19 -1.65 20.05 16.62
CA SER A 19 -1.04 20.96 15.64
C SER A 19 -2.06 21.82 14.88
N SER A 20 -3.33 21.42 14.85
CA SER A 20 -4.44 22.19 14.29
C SER A 20 -5.01 23.22 15.25
N GLY A 21 -4.69 23.12 16.55
CA GLY A 21 -5.28 23.96 17.59
C GLY A 21 -6.74 23.62 17.90
N LEU A 22 -7.29 22.57 17.27
CA LEU A 22 -8.69 22.19 17.36
C LEU A 22 -8.82 20.72 17.75
N GLY A 23 -9.72 20.42 18.68
CA GLY A 23 -10.13 19.08 19.07
C GLY A 23 -11.59 18.83 18.70
N PHE A 24 -11.95 17.55 18.62
CA PHE A 24 -13.32 17.10 18.45
C PHE A 24 -13.65 16.08 19.52
N ALA A 25 -14.79 16.25 20.17
CA ALA A 25 -15.32 15.30 21.14
C ALA A 25 -16.74 14.87 20.74
N GLY A 26 -16.96 13.58 20.71
CA GLY A 26 -18.31 12.98 20.56
C GLY A 26 -19.10 12.96 21.87
N ASP A 27 -18.47 13.37 22.97
CA ASP A 27 -19.12 13.47 24.27
C ASP A 27 -19.88 14.80 24.38
N VAL A 28 -21.18 14.71 24.52
CA VAL A 28 -22.11 15.85 24.63
C VAL A 28 -22.76 15.88 26.02
N GLY A 29 -22.06 15.39 27.03
CA GLY A 29 -22.58 15.27 28.41
C GLY A 29 -23.03 16.57 29.07
N GLN A 30 -22.77 17.73 28.46
CA GLN A 30 -23.19 19.06 28.96
C GLN A 30 -24.16 19.77 28.01
N LEU A 31 -25.08 19.03 27.41
CA LEU A 31 -26.12 19.64 26.59
C LEU A 31 -27.07 20.49 27.44
N ALA A 32 -27.14 21.76 27.13
CA ALA A 32 -28.17 22.65 27.64
C ALA A 32 -29.53 22.31 27.01
N HIS A 33 -30.60 22.86 27.57
CA HIS A 33 -31.95 22.68 27.04
C HIS A 33 -32.04 23.11 25.56
N ALA A 34 -32.81 22.41 24.74
CA ALA A 34 -32.92 22.68 23.30
C ALA A 34 -33.21 24.15 22.91
N ARG A 35 -33.86 24.90 23.79
CA ARG A 35 -34.09 26.35 23.62
C ARG A 35 -32.84 27.23 23.72
N CYS A 36 -31.74 26.67 24.17
CA CYS A 36 -30.46 27.37 24.29
C CYS A 36 -29.60 27.27 23.02
N TYR A 37 -30.09 26.59 22.00
CA TYR A 37 -29.34 26.38 20.74
C TYR A 37 -30.03 27.05 19.58
N ASP A 38 -29.27 27.77 18.79
CA ASP A 38 -29.64 28.19 17.48
C ASP A 38 -29.12 27.26 16.41
N VAL A 39 -29.91 26.99 15.38
CA VAL A 39 -29.54 26.11 14.27
C VAL A 39 -29.26 26.92 13.03
N TYR A 40 -28.09 26.77 12.45
CA TYR A 40 -27.66 27.47 11.25
C TYR A 40 -27.28 26.52 10.14
N VAL A 41 -27.49 26.93 8.89
CA VAL A 41 -26.87 26.25 7.75
C VAL A 41 -25.38 26.61 7.73
N PRO A 42 -24.46 25.62 7.73
CA PRO A 42 -23.04 25.91 7.81
C PRO A 42 -22.54 26.62 6.56
N THR A 43 -21.75 27.67 6.74
CA THR A 43 -21.01 28.31 5.66
C THR A 43 -19.94 27.37 5.09
N PRO A 44 -19.43 27.59 3.86
CA PRO A 44 -18.36 26.75 3.29
C PRO A 44 -17.12 26.65 4.23
N ARG A 45 -16.77 27.73 4.91
CA ARG A 45 -15.67 27.75 5.89
C ARG A 45 -15.94 26.85 7.08
N VAL A 46 -17.16 26.83 7.60
CA VAL A 46 -17.55 25.96 8.72
C VAL A 46 -17.57 24.50 8.26
N ARG A 47 -18.04 24.22 7.03
CA ARG A 47 -18.00 22.88 6.45
C ARG A 47 -16.55 22.39 6.28
N GLU A 48 -15.65 23.24 5.80
CA GLU A 48 -14.21 22.91 5.70
C GLU A 48 -13.59 22.62 7.07
N LEU A 49 -13.94 23.43 8.09
CA LEU A 49 -13.51 23.22 9.46
C LEU A 49 -14.02 21.87 9.99
N PHE A 50 -15.26 21.52 9.70
CA PHE A 50 -15.83 20.24 10.09
C PHE A 50 -15.11 19.05 9.45
N VAL A 51 -14.77 19.14 8.17
CA VAL A 51 -14.12 18.07 7.43
C VAL A 51 -12.64 17.95 7.76
N ASN A 52 -11.92 19.08 7.88
CA ASN A 52 -10.46 19.10 7.93
C ASN A 52 -9.89 19.69 9.23
N GLY A 53 -10.73 20.17 10.14
CA GLY A 53 -10.28 20.98 11.29
C GLY A 53 -9.33 20.23 12.23
N VAL A 54 -9.51 18.92 12.39
CA VAL A 54 -8.66 18.08 13.25
C VAL A 54 -7.53 17.38 12.49
N VAL A 55 -7.43 17.56 11.17
CA VAL A 55 -6.39 16.94 10.35
C VAL A 55 -5.09 17.73 10.49
N ASP A 56 -4.01 17.04 10.87
CA ASP A 56 -2.69 17.65 11.01
C ASP A 56 -2.24 18.32 9.70
N ARG A 57 -1.85 19.57 9.79
CA ARG A 57 -1.48 20.37 8.61
C ARG A 57 -0.12 19.99 8.03
N SER A 58 0.81 19.52 8.85
CA SER A 58 2.18 19.21 8.44
C SER A 58 2.28 17.95 7.59
N GLN A 59 1.34 17.02 7.77
CA GLN A 59 1.32 15.71 7.11
C GLN A 59 0.03 15.50 6.30
N ARG A 60 -0.60 16.61 5.91
CA ARG A 60 -1.89 16.58 5.21
C ARG A 60 -1.72 16.30 3.73
N ILE A 61 -2.51 15.34 3.24
CA ILE A 61 -2.68 15.10 1.81
C ILE A 61 -4.12 15.34 1.40
N ARG A 62 -4.33 15.76 0.16
CA ARG A 62 -5.66 15.82 -0.45
C ARG A 62 -6.09 14.41 -0.83
N PHE A 63 -7.25 14.01 -0.35
CA PHE A 63 -7.74 12.65 -0.56
C PHE A 63 -8.88 12.59 -1.60
N GLY A 64 -9.74 13.60 -1.62
CA GLY A 64 -10.87 13.67 -2.52
C GLY A 64 -11.73 14.91 -2.29
N LEU A 65 -12.89 14.92 -2.90
CA LEU A 65 -13.90 15.95 -2.70
C LEU A 65 -15.06 15.36 -1.89
N LEU A 66 -15.50 16.12 -0.89
CA LEU A 66 -16.72 15.78 -0.16
C LEU A 66 -17.91 15.91 -1.10
N ARG A 67 -18.71 14.85 -1.16
CA ARG A 67 -19.96 14.83 -1.93
C ARG A 67 -21.14 14.96 -0.98
N ASP A 68 -21.78 16.10 -0.98
CA ASP A 68 -22.94 16.39 -0.13
C ASP A 68 -24.25 15.75 -0.62
N GLY A 69 -24.29 15.33 -1.89
CA GLY A 69 -25.46 14.68 -2.50
C GLY A 69 -25.24 14.35 -3.97
N GLU A 70 -26.18 13.65 -4.57
CA GLU A 70 -26.12 13.30 -6.00
C GLU A 70 -26.29 14.53 -6.91
N THR A 71 -26.94 15.55 -6.42
CA THR A 71 -27.21 16.78 -7.17
C THR A 71 -26.03 17.76 -7.17
N GLN A 72 -25.01 17.58 -6.39
CA GLN A 72 -23.88 18.50 -6.28
C GLN A 72 -23.20 18.78 -7.64
N SER A 73 -23.10 17.76 -8.51
CA SER A 73 -22.56 17.92 -9.86
C SER A 73 -23.36 18.86 -10.75
N TYR A 74 -24.65 19.04 -10.44
CA TYR A 74 -25.57 19.93 -11.20
C TYR A 74 -25.56 21.35 -10.64
N LEU A 75 -25.23 21.55 -9.37
CA LEU A 75 -25.26 22.83 -8.70
C LEU A 75 -24.04 23.70 -8.92
N GLN A 76 -23.01 23.20 -9.59
CA GLN A 76 -21.74 23.90 -9.84
C GLN A 76 -21.10 24.49 -8.57
N GLU A 77 -21.44 23.98 -7.39
CA GLU A 77 -20.82 24.37 -6.14
C GLU A 77 -19.42 23.78 -6.03
N ALA A 78 -18.48 24.60 -5.60
CA ALA A 78 -17.13 24.13 -5.33
C ALA A 78 -17.17 23.09 -4.19
N GLY A 79 -16.81 21.85 -4.48
CA GLY A 79 -16.73 20.79 -3.49
C GLY A 79 -15.66 21.09 -2.44
N ILE A 80 -15.90 20.64 -1.22
CA ILE A 80 -14.91 20.75 -0.15
C ILE A 80 -13.90 19.63 -0.30
N THR A 81 -12.62 19.99 -0.39
CA THR A 81 -11.54 18.99 -0.41
C THR A 81 -11.44 18.32 0.94
N ALA A 82 -11.62 17.00 0.97
CA ALA A 82 -11.34 16.18 2.14
C ALA A 82 -9.86 15.81 2.17
N CYS A 83 -9.24 15.98 3.33
CA CYS A 83 -7.84 15.69 3.57
C CYS A 83 -7.67 14.56 4.59
N LEU A 84 -6.56 13.85 4.48
CA LEU A 84 -6.10 12.88 5.47
C LEU A 84 -4.72 13.26 5.99
N SER A 85 -4.44 12.92 7.25
CA SER A 85 -3.09 13.02 7.80
C SER A 85 -2.35 11.70 7.60
N MET A 86 -1.14 11.75 7.05
CA MET A 86 -0.29 10.56 6.94
C MET A 86 0.19 10.05 8.30
N LEU A 87 0.13 10.86 9.36
CA LEU A 87 0.37 10.42 10.73
C LEU A 87 -0.68 9.40 11.21
N ASP A 88 -1.88 9.44 10.65
CA ASP A 88 -2.94 8.49 11.00
C ASP A 88 -2.77 7.13 10.34
N ILE A 89 -1.91 7.03 9.34
CA ILE A 89 -1.63 5.81 8.57
C ILE A 89 -0.25 5.24 8.88
N ARG A 90 0.76 6.11 9.00
CA ARG A 90 2.15 5.72 9.22
C ARG A 90 2.31 4.94 10.52
N GLY A 91 2.84 3.71 10.43
CA GLY A 91 3.06 2.83 11.58
C GLY A 91 1.80 2.25 12.20
N LYS A 92 0.65 2.42 11.56
CA LYS A 92 -0.64 1.87 12.02
C LYS A 92 -1.14 0.79 11.06
N ARG A 93 -2.02 -0.06 11.55
CA ARG A 93 -2.69 -1.09 10.74
C ARG A 93 -3.95 -0.47 10.12
N THR A 94 -4.00 -0.44 8.80
CA THR A 94 -5.14 0.06 8.05
C THR A 94 -5.68 -1.04 7.15
N ALA A 95 -6.99 -1.25 7.15
CA ALA A 95 -7.66 -2.19 6.27
C ALA A 95 -8.63 -1.44 5.36
N MET A 96 -8.64 -1.80 4.07
CA MET A 96 -9.53 -1.22 3.09
C MET A 96 -10.47 -2.29 2.55
N PHE A 97 -11.76 -2.05 2.72
CA PHE A 97 -12.82 -2.94 2.25
C PHE A 97 -13.64 -2.25 1.15
N GLY A 98 -14.09 -3.03 0.20
CA GLY A 98 -14.98 -2.52 -0.85
C GLY A 98 -15.15 -3.53 -1.98
N LYS A 99 -16.22 -3.41 -2.75
CA LYS A 99 -16.45 -4.23 -3.93
C LYS A 99 -15.39 -3.94 -5.00
N THR A 100 -15.19 -4.87 -5.92
CA THR A 100 -14.35 -4.67 -7.10
C THR A 100 -14.84 -3.47 -7.93
N ARG A 101 -13.93 -2.78 -8.58
CA ARG A 101 -14.19 -1.58 -9.43
C ARG A 101 -14.70 -0.33 -8.68
N LEU A 102 -14.61 -0.30 -7.35
CA LEU A 102 -14.95 0.90 -6.55
C LEU A 102 -13.74 1.78 -6.21
N GLY A 103 -12.64 1.66 -6.94
CA GLY A 103 -11.49 2.53 -6.78
C GLY A 103 -10.57 2.19 -5.58
N LYS A 104 -10.64 0.98 -5.01
CA LYS A 104 -9.75 0.57 -3.89
C LYS A 104 -8.28 0.79 -4.21
N SER A 105 -7.81 0.29 -5.35
CA SER A 105 -6.42 0.43 -5.78
C SER A 105 -6.02 1.88 -5.96
N ASN A 106 -6.94 2.73 -6.47
CA ASN A 106 -6.70 4.16 -6.62
C ASN A 106 -6.52 4.85 -5.24
N VAL A 107 -7.32 4.48 -4.26
CA VAL A 107 -7.17 5.00 -2.89
C VAL A 107 -5.82 4.60 -2.30
N VAL A 108 -5.39 3.34 -2.47
CA VAL A 108 -4.07 2.90 -2.02
C VAL A 108 -2.95 3.66 -2.74
N LYS A 109 -3.07 3.90 -4.06
CA LYS A 109 -2.12 4.74 -4.82
C LYS A 109 -1.99 6.14 -4.21
N LEU A 110 -3.12 6.79 -3.88
CA LEU A 110 -3.13 8.10 -3.22
C LEU A 110 -2.45 8.08 -1.85
N LEU A 111 -2.63 7.03 -1.07
CA LEU A 111 -1.96 6.88 0.22
C LEU A 111 -0.45 6.66 0.06
N VAL A 112 -0.03 5.83 -0.87
CA VAL A 112 1.39 5.59 -1.19
C VAL A 112 2.05 6.88 -1.67
N GLN A 113 1.42 7.58 -2.60
CA GLN A 113 1.87 8.89 -3.10
C GLN A 113 1.94 9.91 -1.97
N GLY A 114 0.89 10.05 -1.18
CA GLY A 114 0.86 10.98 -0.07
C GLY A 114 1.97 10.72 0.96
N MET A 115 2.29 9.45 1.22
CA MET A 115 3.41 9.09 2.08
C MET A 115 4.75 9.48 1.46
N LEU A 116 4.94 9.30 0.15
CA LEU A 116 6.13 9.75 -0.55
C LEU A 116 6.27 11.28 -0.50
N ASP A 117 5.18 12.01 -0.72
CA ASP A 117 5.17 13.48 -0.73
C ASP A 117 5.52 14.07 0.64
N VAL A 118 4.89 13.59 1.72
CA VAL A 118 5.14 14.14 3.07
C VAL A 118 6.48 13.71 3.66
N THR A 119 7.13 12.69 3.09
CA THR A 119 8.42 12.18 3.57
C THR A 119 9.60 12.56 2.67
N VAL A 120 9.43 13.52 1.76
CA VAL A 120 10.50 13.97 0.84
C VAL A 120 11.79 14.36 1.57
N SER A 121 11.66 15.04 2.70
CA SER A 121 12.81 15.48 3.52
C SER A 121 13.28 14.44 4.55
N SER A 122 12.66 13.27 4.60
CA SER A 122 12.88 12.26 5.64
C SER A 122 13.23 10.91 5.02
N ASN A 123 14.45 10.42 5.26
CA ASN A 123 14.92 9.14 4.75
C ASN A 123 14.63 7.95 5.70
N ASN A 124 13.82 8.16 6.73
CA ASN A 124 13.52 7.15 7.76
C ASN A 124 12.18 6.42 7.56
N VAL A 125 11.50 6.66 6.45
CA VAL A 125 10.23 6.01 6.12
C VAL A 125 10.38 5.26 4.80
N GLY A 126 10.26 3.95 4.86
CA GLY A 126 10.19 3.06 3.69
C GLY A 126 8.80 2.49 3.51
N GLN A 127 8.45 2.18 2.27
CA GLN A 127 7.23 1.48 1.91
C GLN A 127 7.60 0.21 1.14
N LEU A 128 7.04 -0.93 1.53
CA LEU A 128 7.14 -2.19 0.80
C LEU A 128 5.76 -2.55 0.27
N ILE A 129 5.66 -2.72 -1.05
CA ILE A 129 4.39 -2.99 -1.73
C ILE A 129 4.50 -4.33 -2.46
N PHE A 130 3.62 -5.27 -2.10
CA PHE A 130 3.44 -6.52 -2.83
C PHE A 130 2.35 -6.33 -3.89
N ASP A 131 2.78 -6.14 -5.13
CA ASP A 131 1.90 -5.80 -6.26
C ASP A 131 1.56 -7.04 -7.09
N VAL A 132 0.63 -7.83 -6.58
CA VAL A 132 0.25 -9.12 -7.21
C VAL A 132 -0.31 -8.93 -8.62
N ASN A 133 -1.04 -7.84 -8.85
CA ASN A 133 -1.70 -7.57 -10.13
C ASN A 133 -0.93 -6.59 -11.03
N GLY A 134 0.18 -6.03 -10.56
CA GLY A 134 0.94 -5.02 -11.31
C GLY A 134 0.27 -3.64 -11.39
N GLU A 135 -0.68 -3.34 -10.52
CA GLU A 135 -1.47 -2.10 -10.58
C GLU A 135 -0.68 -0.85 -10.15
N TYR A 136 0.36 -1.03 -9.33
CA TYR A 136 1.20 0.06 -8.81
C TYR A 136 2.46 0.25 -9.64
N ALA A 137 2.98 -0.83 -10.20
CA ALA A 137 4.19 -0.84 -11.00
C ALA A 137 3.97 -0.49 -12.47
N ASN A 138 2.79 -0.77 -13.01
CA ASN A 138 2.48 -0.56 -14.42
C ASN A 138 1.48 0.58 -14.60
N SER A 139 1.64 1.34 -15.69
CA SER A 139 0.66 2.33 -16.10
C SER A 139 -0.57 1.64 -16.67
N ASN A 140 -1.75 2.14 -16.32
CA ASN A 140 -3.01 1.68 -16.88
C ASN A 140 -3.57 2.76 -17.82
N PRO A 141 -3.47 2.57 -19.14
CA PRO A 141 -3.97 3.53 -20.12
C PRO A 141 -5.49 3.78 -20.00
N GLN A 142 -6.24 2.80 -19.52
CA GLN A 142 -7.70 2.93 -19.38
C GLN A 142 -8.10 3.91 -18.28
N ASP A 143 -7.28 4.01 -17.23
CA ASP A 143 -7.55 4.90 -16.10
C ASP A 143 -6.87 6.28 -16.29
N GLY A 144 -6.06 6.45 -17.33
CA GLY A 144 -5.28 7.66 -17.57
C GLY A 144 -4.25 7.97 -16.45
N ASN A 145 -3.94 6.97 -15.62
CA ASN A 145 -3.05 7.11 -14.48
C ASN A 145 -1.65 6.60 -14.83
N GLU A 146 -0.66 7.40 -14.44
CA GLU A 146 0.74 6.97 -14.45
C GLU A 146 1.00 5.98 -13.29
N ASN A 147 2.07 5.20 -13.40
CA ASN A 147 2.47 4.32 -12.32
C ASN A 147 3.33 5.06 -11.27
N ILE A 148 3.26 4.62 -10.03
CA ILE A 148 3.99 5.24 -8.92
C ILE A 148 5.49 5.14 -9.12
N ALA A 149 5.97 4.01 -9.63
CA ALA A 149 7.40 3.78 -9.83
C ALA A 149 8.01 4.72 -10.87
N ALA A 150 7.27 5.10 -11.93
CA ALA A 150 7.74 6.06 -12.92
C ALA A 150 7.71 7.50 -12.41
N VAL A 151 6.64 7.90 -11.70
CA VAL A 151 6.51 9.27 -11.15
C VAL A 151 7.55 9.54 -10.06
N TYR A 152 7.86 8.54 -9.23
CA TYR A 152 8.82 8.67 -8.13
C TYR A 152 10.08 7.83 -8.36
N GLU A 153 10.59 7.80 -9.57
CA GLU A 153 11.69 6.94 -10.02
C GLU A 153 12.91 6.98 -9.09
N SER A 154 13.31 8.16 -8.63
CA SER A 154 14.46 8.33 -7.74
C SER A 154 14.26 7.74 -6.32
N ARG A 155 13.03 7.44 -5.95
CA ARG A 155 12.65 6.94 -4.62
C ARG A 155 12.05 5.54 -4.64
N CYS A 156 11.82 4.98 -5.82
CA CYS A 156 11.23 3.66 -6.00
C CYS A 156 12.24 2.69 -6.59
N LEU A 157 12.24 1.47 -6.07
CA LEU A 157 12.94 0.34 -6.63
C LEU A 157 11.91 -0.75 -6.91
N LEU A 158 11.81 -1.14 -8.17
CA LEU A 158 10.88 -2.15 -8.61
C LEU A 158 11.58 -3.51 -8.73
N TYR A 159 11.06 -4.52 -8.04
CA TYR A 159 11.45 -5.91 -8.24
C TYR A 159 10.38 -6.64 -9.03
N TYR A 160 10.78 -7.42 -10.04
CA TYR A 160 9.88 -8.22 -10.85
C TYR A 160 10.37 -9.66 -10.97
N LEU A 161 9.44 -10.59 -11.15
CA LEU A 161 9.72 -12.02 -11.20
C LEU A 161 9.88 -12.55 -12.64
N SER A 162 9.41 -11.83 -13.64
CA SER A 162 9.42 -12.26 -15.05
C SER A 162 9.81 -11.12 -15.97
N GLU A 163 10.65 -11.40 -16.97
CA GLU A 163 11.08 -10.44 -17.98
C GLU A 163 9.97 -10.02 -18.97
N LYS A 164 8.83 -10.70 -18.94
CA LYS A 164 7.68 -10.41 -19.84
C LYS A 164 6.92 -9.12 -19.45
N VAL A 165 7.15 -8.58 -18.28
CA VAL A 165 6.55 -7.31 -17.86
C VAL A 165 7.41 -6.20 -18.46
N GLY A 166 6.88 -5.49 -19.46
CA GLY A 166 7.55 -4.36 -20.10
C GLY A 166 7.88 -3.29 -19.05
N ASN A 167 9.13 -3.23 -18.63
CA ASN A 167 9.58 -2.30 -17.61
C ASN A 167 9.77 -0.92 -18.23
N THR A 168 8.88 -0.02 -17.85
CA THR A 168 9.00 1.41 -18.14
C THR A 168 9.84 2.15 -17.09
N CYS A 169 10.25 1.47 -16.02
CA CYS A 169 11.01 2.05 -14.92
C CYS A 169 12.48 1.70 -15.04
N THR A 170 13.37 2.70 -15.10
CA THR A 170 14.82 2.50 -15.18
C THR A 170 15.38 1.86 -13.91
N ASN A 171 14.72 2.07 -12.76
CA ASN A 171 15.12 1.54 -11.46
C ASN A 171 14.46 0.18 -11.16
N SER A 172 14.53 -0.74 -12.12
CA SER A 172 13.94 -2.06 -11.99
C SER A 172 14.99 -3.17 -11.92
N ARG A 173 14.70 -4.22 -11.15
CA ARG A 173 15.59 -5.37 -10.95
C ARG A 173 14.80 -6.66 -11.04
N LEU A 174 15.33 -7.62 -11.79
CA LEU A 174 14.81 -8.97 -11.81
C LEU A 174 15.12 -9.64 -10.47
N LEU A 175 14.07 -10.07 -9.76
CA LEU A 175 14.23 -10.88 -8.56
C LEU A 175 14.55 -12.31 -8.97
N ARG A 176 15.77 -12.73 -8.74
CA ARG A 176 16.22 -14.09 -9.04
C ARG A 176 16.38 -14.85 -7.75
N PHE A 177 15.86 -16.05 -7.74
CA PHE A 177 16.13 -16.99 -6.67
C PHE A 177 17.43 -17.73 -6.97
N ASN A 178 18.38 -17.71 -6.03
CA ASN A 178 19.62 -18.44 -6.22
C ASN A 178 19.45 -19.90 -5.75
N PHE A 179 19.05 -20.74 -6.66
CA PHE A 179 18.79 -22.16 -6.43
C PHE A 179 20.03 -22.89 -5.85
N TYR A 180 21.22 -22.43 -6.17
CA TYR A 180 22.46 -23.08 -5.72
C TYR A 180 22.85 -22.71 -4.29
N GLU A 181 22.45 -21.56 -3.79
CA GLU A 181 22.75 -21.12 -2.42
C GLU A 181 21.67 -21.56 -1.43
N ARG A 182 20.41 -21.62 -1.88
CA ARG A 182 19.24 -21.92 -1.05
C ARG A 182 18.43 -23.05 -1.67
N THR A 183 19.03 -24.22 -1.74
CA THR A 183 18.46 -25.37 -2.45
C THR A 183 17.15 -25.87 -1.83
N ASP A 184 17.07 -25.95 -0.50
CA ASP A 184 15.88 -26.44 0.19
C ASP A 184 14.69 -25.48 0.03
N GLU A 185 14.92 -24.19 0.23
CA GLU A 185 13.91 -23.15 0.03
C GLU A 185 13.48 -23.07 -1.45
N ALA A 186 14.39 -23.33 -2.38
CA ALA A 186 14.09 -23.34 -3.80
C ALA A 186 13.16 -24.50 -4.20
N LEU A 187 13.42 -25.69 -3.67
CA LEU A 187 12.56 -26.87 -3.90
C LEU A 187 11.17 -26.67 -3.29
N GLU A 188 11.10 -26.08 -2.10
CA GLU A 188 9.83 -25.74 -1.45
C GLU A 188 9.04 -24.70 -2.26
N THR A 189 9.70 -23.63 -2.69
CA THR A 189 9.08 -22.61 -3.55
C THR A 189 8.62 -23.21 -4.89
N LEU A 190 9.42 -24.09 -5.49
CA LEU A 190 9.05 -24.76 -6.73
C LEU A 190 7.82 -25.64 -6.52
N ARG A 191 7.72 -26.34 -5.40
CA ARG A 191 6.56 -27.17 -5.04
C ARG A 191 5.28 -26.34 -4.92
N GLU A 192 5.37 -25.16 -4.28
CA GLU A 192 4.23 -24.25 -4.13
C GLU A 192 3.77 -23.61 -5.46
N LEU A 193 4.70 -23.41 -6.39
CA LEU A 193 4.41 -22.79 -7.70
C LEU A 193 3.84 -23.77 -8.74
N LEU A 194 4.04 -25.08 -8.54
CA LEU A 194 3.55 -26.08 -9.47
C LEU A 194 2.08 -26.45 -9.17
N PRO A 195 1.26 -26.65 -10.19
CA PRO A 195 -0.05 -27.26 -10.01
C PRO A 195 0.06 -28.63 -9.31
N GLU A 196 -0.92 -28.97 -8.48
CA GLU A 196 -0.88 -30.17 -7.64
C GLU A 196 -0.73 -31.47 -8.47
N ASP A 197 -1.40 -31.54 -9.60
CA ASP A 197 -1.30 -32.64 -10.56
C ASP A 197 0.10 -32.80 -11.16
N VAL A 198 0.82 -31.70 -11.35
CA VAL A 198 2.20 -31.71 -11.85
C VAL A 198 3.17 -32.06 -10.72
N ALA A 199 2.98 -31.50 -9.53
CA ALA A 199 3.85 -31.75 -8.36
C ALA A 199 3.81 -33.22 -7.91
N GLU A 200 2.65 -33.88 -8.02
CA GLU A 200 2.45 -35.29 -7.67
C GLU A 200 2.79 -36.28 -8.81
N SER A 201 3.20 -35.78 -9.97
CA SER A 201 3.59 -36.64 -11.08
C SER A 201 4.83 -37.50 -10.76
N ASP A 202 4.92 -38.69 -11.33
CA ASP A 202 6.01 -39.63 -11.10
C ASP A 202 7.40 -39.09 -11.49
N TYR A 203 7.45 -38.06 -12.32
CA TYR A 203 8.69 -37.42 -12.77
C TYR A 203 9.11 -36.23 -11.87
N VAL A 204 8.16 -35.46 -11.34
CA VAL A 204 8.44 -34.23 -10.59
C VAL A 204 8.53 -34.49 -9.10
N ARG A 205 7.72 -35.41 -8.56
CA ARG A 205 7.74 -35.75 -7.14
C ARG A 205 9.11 -36.18 -6.61
N PRO A 206 9.88 -37.05 -7.30
CA PRO A 206 11.25 -37.39 -6.85
C PRO A 206 12.16 -36.18 -6.80
N LEU A 207 12.08 -35.24 -7.76
CA LEU A 207 12.87 -34.01 -7.75
C LEU A 207 12.52 -33.13 -6.56
N LEU A 208 11.23 -32.94 -6.26
CA LEU A 208 10.77 -32.10 -5.15
C LEU A 208 11.07 -32.71 -3.76
N THR A 209 11.32 -34.01 -3.69
CA THR A 209 11.63 -34.73 -2.45
C THR A 209 13.11 -35.03 -2.27
N CYS A 210 13.93 -34.77 -3.30
CA CYS A 210 15.36 -34.99 -3.20
C CYS A 210 16.02 -34.03 -2.19
N ARG A 211 16.99 -34.53 -1.45
CA ARG A 211 17.86 -33.70 -0.63
C ARG A 211 19.10 -33.34 -1.43
N LEU A 212 19.19 -32.08 -1.77
CA LEU A 212 20.38 -31.56 -2.44
C LEU A 212 21.50 -31.45 -1.45
N PRO A 213 22.73 -31.93 -1.78
CA PRO A 213 23.84 -31.85 -0.88
C PRO A 213 24.25 -30.41 -0.62
N THR A 214 24.32 -30.03 0.65
CA THR A 214 24.92 -28.77 1.07
C THR A 214 26.43 -28.94 1.13
N LEU A 215 27.17 -28.00 0.55
CA LEU A 215 28.63 -27.98 0.71
C LEU A 215 28.92 -27.74 2.19
N GLY A 216 29.40 -28.79 2.86
CA GLY A 216 29.86 -28.70 4.25
C GLY A 216 30.98 -27.67 4.39
N ALA A 217 31.10 -27.07 5.57
CA ALA A 217 32.13 -26.08 5.89
C ALA A 217 33.56 -26.62 5.74
N GLU A 218 33.74 -27.94 5.59
CA GLU A 218 35.04 -28.63 5.49
C GLU A 218 35.62 -28.70 4.06
N MET A 219 34.83 -28.40 3.02
CA MET A 219 35.37 -28.30 1.67
C MET A 219 35.89 -26.88 1.42
N SER A 220 37.15 -26.64 1.85
CA SER A 220 37.89 -25.42 1.52
C SER A 220 38.28 -25.41 0.03
N VAL A 221 37.30 -25.19 -0.86
CA VAL A 221 37.62 -24.93 -2.25
C VAL A 221 37.89 -23.44 -2.36
N SER A 222 39.11 -23.08 -2.66
CA SER A 222 39.55 -21.71 -2.82
C SER A 222 38.90 -21.07 -4.05
N GLY A 223 37.93 -20.21 -3.81
CA GLY A 223 37.30 -19.35 -4.80
C GLY A 223 35.82 -19.61 -5.02
N GLU A 224 35.04 -18.55 -5.12
CA GLU A 224 33.57 -18.57 -5.37
C GLU A 224 33.19 -19.35 -6.63
N VAL A 225 33.99 -19.24 -7.70
CA VAL A 225 33.75 -19.92 -8.98
C VAL A 225 33.88 -21.43 -8.86
N ALA A 226 34.85 -21.91 -8.08
CA ALA A 226 35.07 -23.34 -7.87
C ALA A 226 33.96 -23.95 -6.99
N GLN A 227 33.51 -23.25 -5.97
CA GLN A 227 32.33 -23.65 -5.16
C GLN A 227 31.05 -23.72 -5.99
N HIS A 228 30.86 -22.77 -6.87
CA HIS A 228 29.69 -22.75 -7.76
C HIS A 228 29.71 -23.92 -8.77
N CYS A 229 30.86 -24.23 -9.35
CA CYS A 229 31.01 -25.37 -10.25
C CYS A 229 30.81 -26.72 -9.54
N LEU A 230 31.34 -26.87 -8.31
CA LEU A 230 31.12 -28.06 -7.50
C LEU A 230 29.65 -28.27 -7.17
N ARG A 231 28.95 -27.23 -6.76
CA ARG A 231 27.50 -27.31 -6.50
C ARG A 231 26.71 -27.71 -7.76
N LYS A 232 27.04 -27.15 -8.93
CA LYS A 232 26.44 -27.58 -10.19
C LYS A 232 26.63 -29.06 -10.48
N LEU A 233 27.86 -29.56 -10.30
CA LEU A 233 28.18 -30.97 -10.47
C LEU A 233 27.41 -31.86 -9.50
N MET A 234 27.32 -31.48 -8.23
CA MET A 234 26.58 -32.24 -7.23
C MET A 234 25.07 -32.29 -7.55
N VAL A 235 24.47 -31.18 -7.93
CA VAL A 235 23.06 -31.15 -8.37
C VAL A 235 22.86 -32.03 -9.60
N PHE A 236 23.74 -31.95 -10.59
CA PHE A 236 23.68 -32.79 -11.79
C PHE A 236 23.77 -34.28 -11.45
N TRP A 237 24.67 -34.69 -10.57
CA TRP A 237 24.80 -36.09 -10.13
C TRP A 237 23.58 -36.57 -9.34
N THR A 238 22.97 -35.72 -8.52
CA THR A 238 21.80 -36.06 -7.71
C THR A 238 20.55 -36.24 -8.59
N VAL A 239 20.47 -35.56 -9.74
CA VAL A 239 19.35 -35.69 -10.68
C VAL A 239 19.51 -36.89 -11.63
N LEU A 240 20.76 -37.37 -11.84
CA LEU A 240 21.02 -38.49 -12.74
C LEU A 240 21.00 -39.87 -12.04
N HIS A 241 20.98 -39.91 -10.73
CA HIS A 241 20.87 -41.11 -9.90
C HIS A 241 19.58 -41.12 -9.10
#